data_b9181bf40fcad96af70e1f61249db9d7
#
_entry.id   b9181bf40fcad96af70e1f61249db9d7
#
_cell.length_a   1.000
_cell.length_b   1.000
_cell.length_c   1.000
_cell.angle_alpha   90.00
_cell.angle_beta   90.00
_cell.angle_gamma   90.00
#
_symmetry.space_group_name_H-M   'P 1'
#
loop_
_entity.id
_entity.type
_entity.pdbx_description
1 polymer ?
#
loop_
_entity_poly.entity_id
_entity_poly.type
_entity_poly.pdbx_seq_one_letter_code
_entity_poly.pdbx_strand_id
1 'polypeptide(L)'
;MKFDSGDIVIAVLHSPREKLLGVLDSIEAAGVTMRSIDLGYFDDWCSSIVAGEAHLEMTDNFYPMWRVERLSRDESSDDLPSMADQFETRTGRRLG
;
A
#
# COMPACT_ATOMS: atom_id res chain seq x y z
N MET A 1 -11.03 15.13 6.79
CA MET A 1 -9.89 14.20 6.86
C MET A 1 -8.81 14.64 5.87
N LYS A 2 -7.57 14.59 6.28
CA LYS A 2 -6.46 15.00 5.44
C LYS A 2 -5.42 13.88 5.36
N PHE A 3 -4.96 13.59 4.14
CA PHE A 3 -3.86 12.67 3.91
C PHE A 3 -2.56 13.45 3.76
N ASP A 4 -1.48 12.91 4.31
CA ASP A 4 -0.16 13.51 4.25
C ASP A 4 0.82 12.60 3.53
N SER A 5 1.84 13.20 2.94
CA SER A 5 2.96 12.46 2.37
C SER A 5 3.58 11.55 3.45
N GLY A 6 3.82 10.30 3.12
CA GLY A 6 4.32 9.31 4.06
C GLY A 6 3.24 8.46 4.72
N ASP A 7 1.96 8.83 4.59
CA ASP A 7 0.87 8.01 5.12
C ASP A 7 0.82 6.66 4.40
N ILE A 8 0.61 5.60 5.18
CA ILE A 8 0.38 4.28 4.60
C ILE A 8 -1.11 4.16 4.31
N VAL A 9 -1.42 3.82 3.08
CA VAL A 9 -2.80 3.84 2.57
C VAL A 9 -3.13 2.56 1.81
N ILE A 10 -4.44 2.30 1.72
CA ILE A 10 -4.99 1.30 0.83
C ILE A 10 -5.81 2.03 -0.21
N ALA A 11 -5.44 1.85 -1.48
CA ALA A 11 -6.14 2.45 -2.60
C ALA A 11 -6.97 1.39 -3.32
N VAL A 12 -8.20 1.73 -3.62
CA VAL A 12 -9.07 0.90 -4.46
C VAL A 12 -9.26 1.64 -5.78
N LEU A 13 -8.90 0.97 -6.85
CA LEU A 13 -9.05 1.50 -8.20
C LEU A 13 -10.18 0.77 -8.91
N HIS A 14 -10.70 1.39 -9.97
CA HIS A 14 -11.63 0.73 -10.88
C HIS A 14 -11.12 0.83 -12.32
N SER A 15 -11.65 0.00 -13.21
CA SER A 15 -11.37 -0.01 -14.65
C SER A 15 -9.90 -0.22 -15.02
N PRO A 16 -9.27 -1.31 -14.62
CA PRO A 16 -9.78 -2.47 -13.89
C PRO A 16 -9.76 -2.27 -12.38
N ARG A 17 -10.48 -3.12 -11.65
CA ARG A 17 -10.48 -3.08 -10.20
C ARG A 17 -9.18 -3.62 -9.66
N GLU A 18 -8.53 -2.83 -8.82
CA GLU A 18 -7.29 -3.21 -8.13
C GLU A 18 -7.33 -2.69 -6.71
N LYS A 19 -6.69 -3.40 -5.80
CA LYS A 19 -6.46 -2.94 -4.43
C LYS A 19 -4.95 -2.88 -4.20
N LEU A 20 -4.50 -1.73 -3.73
CA LEU A 20 -3.08 -1.44 -3.58
C LEU A 20 -2.77 -1.05 -2.14
N LEU A 21 -1.64 -1.52 -1.65
CA LEU A 21 -1.06 -1.04 -0.40
C LEU A 21 0.12 -0.14 -0.77
N GLY A 22 0.20 1.04 -0.16
CA GLY A 22 1.28 1.92 -0.52
C GLY A 22 1.58 3.00 0.49
N VAL A 23 2.69 3.67 0.23
CA VAL A 23 3.11 4.86 0.97
C VAL A 23 2.80 6.06 0.08
N LEU A 24 1.94 6.94 0.57
CA LEU A 24 1.49 8.11 -0.19
C LEU A 24 2.64 9.10 -0.38
N ASP A 25 2.79 9.59 -1.62
CA ASP A 25 3.70 10.68 -1.92
C ASP A 25 2.91 11.99 -2.06
N SER A 26 1.93 12.01 -2.97
CA SER A 26 1.11 13.20 -3.17
C SER A 26 -0.27 12.88 -3.71
N ILE A 27 -1.22 13.78 -3.44
CA ILE A 27 -2.55 13.78 -4.04
C ILE A 27 -2.74 15.12 -4.71
N GLU A 28 -3.09 15.09 -5.98
CA GLU A 28 -3.37 16.28 -6.77
C GLU A 28 -4.66 16.06 -7.56
N ALA A 29 -5.16 17.11 -8.19
CA ALA A 29 -6.38 16.99 -9.02
C ALA A 29 -6.20 15.96 -10.14
N ALA A 30 -5.00 15.83 -10.69
CA ALA A 30 -4.71 14.89 -11.77
C ALA A 30 -4.67 13.43 -11.30
N GLY A 31 -4.27 13.19 -10.05
CA GLY A 31 -4.17 11.83 -9.54
C GLY A 31 -3.34 11.68 -8.29
N VAL A 32 -3.01 10.43 -7.99
CA VAL A 32 -2.29 10.05 -6.77
C VAL A 32 -0.95 9.43 -7.15
N THR A 33 0.12 9.94 -6.54
CA THR A 33 1.46 9.34 -6.65
C THR A 33 1.76 8.61 -5.36
N MET A 34 2.15 7.36 -5.47
CA MET A 34 2.47 6.55 -4.30
C MET A 34 3.43 5.43 -4.66
N ARG A 35 4.17 5.01 -3.66
CA ARG A 35 4.98 3.81 -3.74
C ARG A 35 4.11 2.66 -3.29
N SER A 36 3.84 1.69 -4.17
CA SER A 36 2.77 0.73 -3.94
C SER A 36 3.05 -0.67 -4.46
N ILE A 37 2.28 -1.61 -3.93
CA ILE A 37 2.27 -3.00 -4.37
C ILE A 37 0.81 -3.47 -4.38
N ASP A 38 0.47 -4.35 -5.31
CA ASP A 38 -0.85 -4.96 -5.33
C ASP A 38 -1.05 -5.76 -4.03
N LEU A 39 -2.17 -5.54 -3.37
CA LEU A 39 -2.46 -6.18 -2.09
C LEU A 39 -2.53 -7.70 -2.19
N GLY A 40 -2.85 -8.21 -3.37
CA GLY A 40 -2.84 -9.66 -3.63
C GLY A 40 -1.45 -10.29 -3.54
N TYR A 41 -0.39 -9.51 -3.65
CA TYR A 41 0.98 -10.01 -3.52
C TYR A 41 1.55 -9.84 -2.11
N PHE A 42 0.75 -9.36 -1.17
CA PHE A 42 1.25 -9.05 0.18
C PHE A 42 1.91 -10.26 0.85
N ASP A 43 1.25 -11.41 0.83
CA ASP A 43 1.77 -12.62 1.46
C ASP A 43 3.05 -13.12 0.79
N ASP A 44 3.07 -13.12 -0.53
CA ASP A 44 4.27 -13.52 -1.29
C ASP A 44 5.43 -12.57 -1.02
N TRP A 45 5.15 -11.28 -0.91
CA TRP A 45 6.16 -10.27 -0.60
C TRP A 45 6.78 -10.52 0.77
N CYS A 46 5.95 -10.69 1.80
CA CYS A 46 6.44 -11.00 3.15
C CYS A 46 7.28 -12.28 3.16
N SER A 47 6.78 -13.33 2.51
CA SER A 47 7.47 -14.62 2.45
C SER A 47 8.82 -14.52 1.74
N SER A 48 8.89 -13.74 0.66
CA SER A 48 10.14 -13.55 -0.09
C SER A 48 11.20 -12.84 0.76
N ILE A 49 10.79 -11.87 1.56
CA ILE A 49 11.71 -11.16 2.46
C ILE A 49 12.26 -12.14 3.52
N VAL A 50 11.38 -12.91 4.14
CA VAL A 50 11.77 -13.89 5.16
C VAL A 50 12.73 -14.93 4.59
N ALA A 51 12.50 -15.36 3.35
CA ALA A 51 13.35 -16.33 2.68
C ALA A 51 14.67 -15.75 2.16
N GLY A 52 14.85 -14.44 2.24
CA GLY A 52 16.03 -13.77 1.68
C GLY A 52 16.02 -13.68 0.16
N GLU A 53 14.86 -13.83 -0.46
CA GLU A 53 14.66 -13.80 -1.91
C GLU A 53 13.85 -12.58 -2.30
N ALA A 54 14.42 -11.40 -2.19
CA ALA A 54 13.72 -10.13 -2.40
C ALA A 54 13.42 -9.88 -3.89
N HIS A 55 12.46 -10.60 -4.46
CA HIS A 55 12.04 -10.42 -5.85
C HIS A 55 10.73 -9.63 -6.00
N LEU A 56 10.08 -9.29 -4.90
CA LEU A 56 8.91 -8.40 -4.89
C LEU A 56 9.25 -7.18 -4.05
N GLU A 57 8.86 -6.01 -4.54
CA GLU A 57 9.03 -4.74 -3.84
C GLU A 57 7.94 -3.78 -4.27
N MET A 58 7.69 -2.77 -3.44
CA MET A 58 6.86 -1.65 -3.84
C MET A 58 7.56 -0.84 -4.92
N THR A 59 6.80 -0.29 -5.84
CA THR A 59 7.29 0.56 -6.93
C THR A 59 6.57 1.90 -6.92
N ASP A 60 7.23 2.93 -7.46
CA ASP A 60 6.64 4.26 -7.59
C ASP A 60 5.66 4.28 -8.75
N ASN A 61 4.43 4.70 -8.49
CA ASN A 61 3.37 4.71 -9.49
C ASN A 61 2.52 5.98 -9.38
N PHE A 62 2.00 6.40 -10.53
CA PHE A 62 0.98 7.44 -10.62
C PHE A 62 -0.33 6.83 -11.08
N TYR A 63 -1.40 7.13 -10.35
CA TYR A 63 -2.74 6.67 -10.69
C TYR A 63 -3.63 7.85 -11.02
N PRO A 64 -4.14 7.95 -12.26
CA PRO A 64 -5.06 9.04 -12.63
C PRO A 64 -6.27 9.07 -11.70
N MET A 65 -6.72 10.26 -11.34
CA MET A 65 -7.80 10.42 -10.36
C MET A 65 -9.09 9.70 -10.79
N TRP A 66 -9.38 9.64 -12.09
CA TRP A 66 -10.58 8.95 -12.56
C TRP A 66 -10.58 7.45 -12.26
N ARG A 67 -9.41 6.86 -12.01
CA ARG A 67 -9.31 5.44 -11.62
C ARG A 67 -9.46 5.22 -10.12
N VAL A 68 -9.34 6.25 -9.31
CA VAL A 68 -9.36 6.12 -7.85
C VAL A 68 -10.79 6.08 -7.36
N GLU A 69 -11.23 4.92 -6.88
CA GLU A 69 -12.54 4.76 -6.27
C GLU A 69 -12.52 5.19 -4.81
N ARG A 70 -11.46 4.82 -4.09
CA ARG A 70 -11.33 5.10 -2.66
C ARG A 70 -9.88 5.08 -2.22
N LEU A 71 -9.55 5.98 -1.31
CA LEU A 71 -8.27 5.99 -0.62
C LEU A 71 -8.54 5.94 0.88
N SER A 72 -7.97 4.97 1.57
CA SER A 72 -8.17 4.79 3.01
C SER A 72 -6.82 4.70 3.71
N ARG A 73 -6.73 5.23 4.94
CA ARG A 73 -5.55 4.97 5.75
C ARG A 73 -5.51 3.52 6.16
N ASP A 74 -4.30 2.97 6.19
CA ASP A 74 -4.04 1.66 6.73
C ASP A 74 -4.01 1.78 8.26
N GLU A 75 -5.05 1.34 8.92
CA GLU A 75 -5.21 1.50 10.36
C GLU A 75 -5.46 0.16 11.05
N SER A 76 -4.92 0.02 12.27
CA SER A 76 -5.24 -1.11 13.12
C SER A 76 -6.61 -0.91 13.76
N SER A 77 -7.37 -1.99 13.87
CA SER A 77 -8.61 -2.04 14.65
C SER A 77 -8.42 -2.99 15.82
N ASP A 78 -9.43 -3.08 16.70
CA ASP A 78 -9.34 -3.94 17.91
C ASP A 78 -9.06 -5.39 17.57
N ASP A 79 -9.61 -5.88 16.45
CA ASP A 79 -9.54 -7.28 16.07
C ASP A 79 -8.55 -7.56 14.94
N LEU A 80 -8.04 -6.53 14.27
CA LEU A 80 -7.22 -6.70 13.09
C LEU A 80 -6.09 -5.69 13.04
N PRO A 81 -4.83 -6.12 13.03
CA PRO A 81 -3.71 -5.19 12.87
C PRO A 81 -3.70 -4.59 11.46
N SER A 82 -3.14 -3.39 11.33
CA SER A 82 -2.92 -2.76 10.03
C SER A 82 -2.01 -3.64 9.17
N MET A 83 -2.03 -3.41 7.86
CA MET A 83 -1.12 -4.11 6.94
C MET A 83 0.33 -3.79 7.28
N ALA A 84 0.62 -2.54 7.67
CA ALA A 84 1.96 -2.14 8.09
C ALA A 84 2.42 -2.92 9.32
N ASP A 85 1.54 -3.10 10.31
CA ASP A 85 1.87 -3.88 11.50
C ASP A 85 2.08 -5.36 11.17
N GLN A 86 1.25 -5.91 10.31
CA GLN A 86 1.40 -7.28 9.85
C GLN A 86 2.73 -7.49 9.13
N PHE A 87 3.10 -6.53 8.27
CA PHE A 87 4.36 -6.57 7.55
C PHE A 87 5.56 -6.56 8.50
N GLU A 88 5.55 -5.64 9.47
CA GLU A 88 6.62 -5.53 10.46
C GLU A 88 6.73 -6.79 11.31
N THR A 89 5.60 -7.33 11.77
CA THR A 89 5.58 -8.55 12.56
C THR A 89 6.14 -9.73 11.79
N ARG A 90 5.80 -9.86 10.51
CA ARG A 90 6.21 -11.00 9.68
C ARG A 90 7.65 -10.90 9.20
N THR A 91 8.11 -9.70 8.87
CA THR A 91 9.40 -9.51 8.20
C THR A 91 10.48 -8.87 9.07
N GLY A 92 10.10 -8.24 10.17
CA GLY A 92 11.02 -7.44 10.99
C GLY A 92 11.42 -6.11 10.36
N ARG A 93 10.85 -5.77 9.19
CA ARG A 93 11.13 -4.52 8.48
C ARG A 93 9.94 -3.58 8.60
N ARG A 94 10.22 -2.28 8.54
CA ARG A 94 9.16 -1.27 8.47
C ARG A 94 8.72 -1.11 7.03
N LEU A 95 7.41 -0.92 6.84
CA LEU A 95 6.84 -0.79 5.51
C LEU A 95 7.13 0.58 4.88
N GLY A 96 7.10 1.61 5.69
CA GLY A 96 7.28 2.98 5.21
C GLY A 96 8.47 3.71 5.77
#